data_59e642cfae425b66e2390db1da242990
#
_entry.id   59e642cfae425b66e2390db1da242990
#
_cell.length_a   1.000
_cell.length_b   1.000
_cell.length_c   1.000
_cell.angle_alpha   90.00
_cell.angle_beta   90.00
_cell.angle_gamma   90.00
#
_symmetry.space_group_name_H-M   'P 1'
#
loop_
_entity.id
_entity.type
_entity.pdbx_description
1 polymer ?
#
loop_
_entity_poly.entity_id
_entity_poly.type
_entity_poly.pdbx_seq_one_letter_code
_entity_poly.pdbx_strand_id
1 'polypeptide(L)'
;CIGNGAELIQWGKQDLVLAGGGEEVDWSLTVLFDAMGALSSKYNDAPERASRPFDINRDGFVISGGAGVLVLEELERAKARGAKVYAEVVGYGATSDGLDMVAPSGEGGQRCMRMATSSLGNTTVDYINAHGTSTPVGDMIELESIREVFGAHRPKISSTKSLAGHSQGATGAHEAIYSLIMLDNDFVAASANIEALDPEVGDANVVTTRIDSAGLNCV
;
A
#
# COMPACT_ATOMS: atom_id res chain seq x y z
N CYS A 1 -5.36 -9.58 6.73
CA CYS A 1 -4.86 -10.88 7.18
C CYS A 1 -3.48 -10.78 7.86
N ILE A 2 -2.51 -10.00 7.32
CA ILE A 2 -1.14 -9.88 7.91
C ILE A 2 -1.24 -9.36 9.35
N GLY A 3 -1.92 -8.24 9.60
CA GLY A 3 -2.08 -7.68 10.94
C GLY A 3 -2.76 -8.64 11.92
N ASN A 4 -3.86 -9.28 11.51
CA ASN A 4 -4.53 -10.28 12.36
C ASN A 4 -3.62 -11.48 12.66
N GLY A 5 -2.80 -11.91 11.68
CA GLY A 5 -1.80 -12.96 11.89
C GLY A 5 -0.74 -12.55 12.90
N ALA A 6 -0.26 -11.31 12.82
CA ALA A 6 0.70 -10.75 13.78
C ALA A 6 0.10 -10.68 15.21
N GLU A 7 -1.16 -10.23 15.35
CA GLU A 7 -1.85 -10.23 16.65
C GLU A 7 -2.01 -11.63 17.25
N LEU A 8 -2.32 -12.65 16.44
CA LEU A 8 -2.41 -14.03 16.93
C LEU A 8 -1.07 -14.53 17.51
N ILE A 9 0.03 -14.15 16.89
CA ILE A 9 1.39 -14.48 17.37
C ILE A 9 1.69 -13.67 18.63
N GLN A 10 1.43 -12.37 18.62
CA GLN A 10 1.66 -11.48 19.76
C GLN A 10 0.89 -11.93 21.02
N TRP A 11 -0.32 -12.48 20.86
CA TRP A 11 -1.12 -13.02 21.95
C TRP A 11 -0.74 -14.46 22.34
N GLY A 12 0.29 -15.04 21.73
CA GLY A 12 0.73 -16.42 22.02
C GLY A 12 -0.28 -17.49 21.61
N LYS A 13 -1.17 -17.19 20.66
CA LYS A 13 -2.15 -18.15 20.15
C LYS A 13 -1.62 -18.98 19.00
N GLN A 14 -0.64 -18.46 18.29
CA GLN A 14 0.05 -19.14 17.21
C GLN A 14 1.54 -18.76 17.26
N ASP A 15 2.40 -19.68 16.88
CA ASP A 15 3.84 -19.45 16.74
C ASP A 15 4.21 -19.07 15.31
N LEU A 16 3.38 -19.48 14.33
CA LEU A 16 3.58 -19.24 12.92
C LEU A 16 2.21 -19.12 12.23
N VAL A 17 2.10 -18.12 11.33
CA VAL A 17 0.92 -17.88 10.51
C VAL A 17 1.31 -17.66 9.06
N LEU A 18 0.63 -18.33 8.14
CA LEU A 18 0.68 -18.01 6.72
C LEU A 18 -0.40 -16.96 6.42
N ALA A 19 0.01 -15.76 6.08
CA ALA A 19 -0.88 -14.63 5.81
C ALA A 19 -0.71 -14.14 4.37
N GLY A 20 -1.80 -14.05 3.64
CA GLY A 20 -1.73 -13.64 2.25
C GLY A 20 -3.09 -13.43 1.63
N GLY A 21 -3.10 -13.35 0.33
CA GLY A 21 -4.31 -13.22 -0.48
C GLY A 21 -4.09 -13.72 -1.90
N GLY A 22 -5.17 -14.03 -2.57
CA GLY A 22 -5.21 -14.39 -3.98
C GLY A 22 -6.41 -13.73 -4.64
N GLU A 23 -6.23 -13.39 -5.90
CA GLU A 23 -7.28 -12.80 -6.74
C GLU A 23 -7.08 -13.21 -8.18
N GLU A 24 -8.17 -13.48 -8.88
CA GLU A 24 -8.15 -13.70 -10.32
C GLU A 24 -8.78 -12.53 -11.07
N VAL A 25 -8.36 -12.31 -12.31
CA VAL A 25 -9.02 -11.35 -13.19
C VAL A 25 -10.17 -12.05 -13.89
N ASP A 26 -11.38 -11.73 -13.49
CA ASP A 26 -12.60 -12.25 -14.09
C ASP A 26 -13.52 -11.11 -14.54
N TRP A 27 -14.27 -11.35 -15.63
CA TRP A 27 -15.16 -10.33 -16.19
C TRP A 27 -16.29 -9.93 -15.21
N SER A 28 -16.74 -10.86 -14.36
CA SER A 28 -17.82 -10.59 -13.41
C SER A 28 -17.40 -9.59 -12.34
N LEU A 29 -16.17 -9.67 -11.85
CA LEU A 29 -15.59 -8.67 -10.94
C LEU A 29 -15.36 -7.34 -11.66
N THR A 30 -14.83 -7.42 -12.88
CA THR A 30 -14.53 -6.23 -13.69
C THR A 30 -15.79 -5.40 -13.97
N VAL A 31 -16.91 -6.04 -14.36
CA VAL A 31 -18.15 -5.33 -14.69
C VAL A 31 -18.76 -4.61 -13.49
N LEU A 32 -18.57 -5.12 -12.28
CA LEU A 32 -19.06 -4.45 -11.06
C LEU A 32 -18.37 -3.12 -10.83
N PHE A 33 -17.05 -3.08 -10.98
CA PHE A 33 -16.27 -1.86 -10.83
C PHE A 33 -16.42 -0.91 -12.02
N ASP A 34 -16.61 -1.44 -13.23
CA ASP A 34 -16.92 -0.63 -14.40
C ASP A 34 -18.27 0.07 -14.26
N ALA A 35 -19.27 -0.63 -13.75
CA ALA A 35 -20.61 -0.05 -13.47
C ALA A 35 -20.56 1.08 -12.43
N MET A 36 -19.56 1.08 -11.55
CA MET A 36 -19.32 2.15 -10.57
C MET A 36 -18.53 3.32 -11.16
N GLY A 37 -18.04 3.21 -12.40
CA GLY A 37 -17.15 4.20 -13.01
C GLY A 37 -15.77 4.30 -12.33
N ALA A 38 -15.33 3.20 -11.68
CA ALA A 38 -14.09 3.18 -10.91
C ALA A 38 -12.86 2.76 -11.74
N LEU A 39 -13.09 2.13 -12.91
CA LEU A 39 -12.00 1.64 -13.77
C LEU A 39 -11.50 2.72 -14.73
N SER A 40 -10.20 2.66 -15.03
CA SER A 40 -9.61 3.45 -16.12
C SER A 40 -10.19 3.01 -17.46
N SER A 41 -10.61 3.96 -18.29
CA SER A 41 -11.18 3.72 -19.61
C SER A 41 -10.55 4.57 -20.72
N LYS A 42 -9.86 5.66 -20.37
CA LYS A 42 -9.23 6.56 -21.35
C LYS A 42 -8.00 5.96 -22.03
N TYR A 43 -7.41 4.92 -21.42
CA TYR A 43 -6.14 4.35 -21.86
C TYR A 43 -6.29 2.95 -22.49
N ASN A 44 -7.47 2.57 -22.96
CA ASN A 44 -7.70 1.25 -23.58
C ASN A 44 -6.81 1.01 -24.82
N ASP A 45 -6.41 2.07 -25.52
CA ASP A 45 -5.49 2.00 -26.66
C ASP A 45 -3.99 2.05 -26.27
N ALA A 46 -3.69 2.28 -24.96
CA ALA A 46 -2.35 2.33 -24.40
C ALA A 46 -2.37 1.81 -22.95
N PRO A 47 -2.76 0.53 -22.73
CA PRO A 47 -3.07 0.00 -21.39
C PRO A 47 -1.87 0.01 -20.43
N GLU A 48 -0.65 -0.02 -20.93
CA GLU A 48 0.58 0.10 -20.14
C GLU A 48 0.70 1.48 -19.43
N ARG A 49 -0.06 2.48 -19.86
CA ARG A 49 -0.09 3.84 -19.31
C ARG A 49 -1.30 4.10 -18.42
N ALA A 50 -2.21 3.14 -18.28
CA ALA A 50 -3.50 3.35 -17.62
C ALA A 50 -3.37 3.51 -16.10
N SER A 51 -2.60 2.66 -15.43
CA SER A 51 -2.35 2.79 -14.00
C SER A 51 -1.31 3.87 -13.74
N ARG A 52 -1.77 5.03 -13.25
CA ARG A 52 -0.97 6.24 -13.11
C ARG A 52 -1.30 7.03 -11.83
N PRO A 53 -1.12 6.42 -10.64
CA PRO A 53 -1.42 7.06 -9.38
C PRO A 53 -0.73 8.43 -9.27
N PHE A 54 -1.45 9.43 -8.74
CA PHE A 54 -1.01 10.81 -8.51
C PHE A 54 -0.80 11.66 -9.77
N ASP A 55 -0.92 11.09 -10.97
CA ASP A 55 -0.87 11.86 -12.22
C ASP A 55 -2.16 12.66 -12.42
N ILE A 56 -2.05 13.86 -12.99
CA ILE A 56 -3.20 14.76 -13.24
C ILE A 56 -4.25 14.13 -14.18
N ASN A 57 -3.83 13.24 -15.08
CA ASN A 57 -4.69 12.61 -16.07
C ASN A 57 -5.20 11.23 -15.67
N ARG A 58 -5.01 10.81 -14.39
CA ARG A 58 -5.55 9.54 -13.88
C ARG A 58 -7.08 9.51 -13.99
N ASP A 59 -7.65 8.38 -14.30
CA ASP A 59 -9.10 8.27 -14.56
C ASP A 59 -9.77 7.03 -13.96
N GLY A 60 -9.06 6.30 -13.14
CA GLY A 60 -9.56 5.10 -12.50
C GLY A 60 -8.47 4.05 -12.32
N PHE A 61 -8.78 2.97 -11.62
CA PHE A 61 -7.81 1.92 -11.40
C PHE A 61 -7.80 0.87 -12.53
N VAL A 62 -6.71 0.13 -12.61
CA VAL A 62 -6.56 -1.02 -13.52
C VAL A 62 -6.68 -2.29 -12.68
N ILE A 63 -7.68 -3.11 -12.96
CA ILE A 63 -7.87 -4.38 -12.28
C ILE A 63 -6.76 -5.37 -12.67
N SER A 64 -6.28 -6.12 -11.72
CA SER A 64 -5.28 -7.16 -11.93
C SER A 64 -5.52 -8.36 -11.00
N GLY A 65 -4.77 -9.42 -11.19
CA GLY A 65 -4.82 -10.62 -10.36
C GLY A 65 -3.44 -11.02 -9.85
N GLY A 66 -3.41 -12.09 -9.10
CA GLY A 66 -2.20 -12.68 -8.57
C GLY A 66 -2.39 -13.27 -7.17
N ALA A 67 -1.31 -13.67 -6.56
CA ALA A 67 -1.32 -14.18 -5.19
C ALA A 67 -0.01 -13.86 -4.48
N GLY A 68 -0.08 -13.69 -3.17
CA GLY A 68 1.09 -13.52 -2.32
C GLY A 68 0.82 -14.10 -0.93
N VAL A 69 1.83 -14.72 -0.35
CA VAL A 69 1.78 -15.26 1.02
C VAL A 69 3.04 -14.89 1.75
N LEU A 70 2.88 -14.36 2.97
CA LEU A 70 3.97 -14.13 3.91
C LEU A 70 3.94 -15.18 5.02
N VAL A 71 5.13 -15.55 5.47
CA VAL A 71 5.31 -16.37 6.66
C VAL A 71 5.56 -15.42 7.82
N LEU A 72 4.60 -15.31 8.73
CA LEU A 72 4.74 -14.59 9.99
C LEU A 72 5.16 -15.60 11.05
N GLU A 73 6.17 -15.29 11.84
CA GLU A 73 6.69 -16.19 12.86
C GLU A 73 7.13 -15.41 14.09
N GLU A 74 6.97 -15.99 15.27
CA GLU A 74 7.48 -15.42 16.51
C GLU A 74 9.00 -15.21 16.39
N LEU A 75 9.48 -14.03 16.76
CA LEU A 75 10.82 -13.55 16.44
C LEU A 75 11.93 -14.44 17.04
N GLU A 76 11.81 -14.81 18.32
CA GLU A 76 12.85 -15.61 18.98
C GLU A 76 12.87 -17.06 18.45
N ARG A 77 11.71 -17.58 18.07
CA ARG A 77 11.60 -18.87 17.39
C ARG A 77 12.29 -18.84 16.02
N ALA A 78 12.05 -17.80 15.23
CA ALA A 78 12.69 -17.61 13.92
C ALA A 78 14.22 -17.52 14.06
N LYS A 79 14.71 -16.73 15.02
CA LYS A 79 16.14 -16.61 15.33
C LYS A 79 16.75 -17.93 15.78
N ALA A 80 16.08 -18.66 16.67
CA ALA A 80 16.57 -19.92 17.23
C ALA A 80 16.81 -21.00 16.15
N ARG A 81 16.01 -20.99 15.06
CA ARG A 81 16.21 -21.92 13.94
C ARG A 81 17.09 -21.36 12.80
N GLY A 82 17.64 -20.15 12.98
CA GLY A 82 18.51 -19.51 11.99
C GLY A 82 17.77 -19.01 10.74
N ALA A 83 16.49 -18.66 10.85
CA ALA A 83 15.75 -18.12 9.72
C ALA A 83 16.28 -16.75 9.31
N LYS A 84 16.24 -16.44 7.99
CA LYS A 84 16.38 -15.06 7.54
C LYS A 84 15.12 -14.29 7.96
N VAL A 85 15.28 -13.26 8.78
CA VAL A 85 14.23 -12.31 9.11
C VAL A 85 14.34 -11.13 8.15
N TYR A 86 13.29 -10.87 7.38
CA TYR A 86 13.26 -9.76 6.42
C TYR A 86 12.91 -8.44 7.11
N ALA A 87 11.94 -8.48 8.01
CA ALA A 87 11.51 -7.35 8.81
C ALA A 87 10.72 -7.84 10.02
N GLU A 88 10.45 -6.94 10.94
CA GLU A 88 9.55 -7.14 12.08
C GLU A 88 8.25 -6.33 11.85
N VAL A 89 7.09 -6.95 12.11
CA VAL A 89 5.82 -6.23 12.10
C VAL A 89 5.70 -5.47 13.42
N VAL A 90 5.90 -4.17 13.38
CA VAL A 90 5.97 -3.30 14.57
C VAL A 90 4.68 -2.56 14.86
N GLY A 91 3.72 -2.59 13.94
CA GLY A 91 2.43 -1.95 14.15
C GLY A 91 1.36 -2.44 13.19
N TYR A 92 0.12 -2.29 13.61
CA TYR A 92 -1.05 -2.63 12.81
C TYR A 92 -2.21 -1.69 13.16
N GLY A 93 -2.97 -1.33 12.14
CA GLY A 93 -4.21 -0.58 12.29
C GLY A 93 -5.26 -1.07 11.31
N ALA A 94 -6.49 -1.17 11.78
CA ALA A 94 -7.65 -1.46 10.94
C ALA A 94 -8.85 -0.65 11.44
N THR A 95 -9.51 0.03 10.53
CA THR A 95 -10.67 0.87 10.82
C THR A 95 -11.74 0.67 9.77
N SER A 96 -12.97 0.98 10.12
CA SER A 96 -14.06 1.09 9.16
C SER A 96 -14.37 2.57 8.93
N ASP A 97 -14.32 2.99 7.66
CA ASP A 97 -14.75 4.32 7.22
C ASP A 97 -16.20 4.20 6.75
N GLY A 98 -17.13 4.58 7.61
CA GLY A 98 -18.57 4.36 7.39
C GLY A 98 -19.33 5.56 6.80
N LEU A 99 -18.63 6.56 6.25
CA LEU A 99 -19.27 7.77 5.71
C LEU A 99 -20.06 7.49 4.43
N ASP A 100 -19.43 6.75 3.52
CA ASP A 100 -20.00 6.41 2.21
C ASP A 100 -19.62 4.98 1.82
N MET A 101 -20.38 4.37 0.91
CA MET A 101 -20.13 3.01 0.43
C MET A 101 -18.85 2.91 -0.42
N VAL A 102 -18.52 3.97 -1.14
CA VAL A 102 -17.45 3.98 -2.17
C VAL A 102 -16.40 5.06 -1.89
N ALA A 103 -16.85 6.29 -1.58
CA ALA A 103 -15.96 7.44 -1.42
C ALA A 103 -15.33 7.43 -0.01
N PRO A 104 -13.98 7.40 0.11
CA PRO A 104 -13.33 7.49 1.40
C PRO A 104 -13.51 8.89 2.01
N SER A 105 -13.66 8.98 3.33
CA SER A 105 -13.70 10.27 4.05
C SER A 105 -12.30 10.80 4.37
N GLY A 106 -11.29 9.93 4.36
CA GLY A 106 -9.94 10.19 4.86
C GLY A 106 -9.77 9.95 6.38
N GLU A 107 -10.82 10.14 7.17
CA GLU A 107 -10.76 9.97 8.64
C GLU A 107 -10.42 8.52 9.03
N GLY A 108 -11.02 7.54 8.36
CA GLY A 108 -10.72 6.13 8.58
C GLY A 108 -9.25 5.81 8.31
N GLY A 109 -8.69 6.33 7.22
CA GLY A 109 -7.27 6.18 6.88
C GLY A 109 -6.35 6.83 7.92
N GLN A 110 -6.66 8.05 8.35
CA GLN A 110 -5.88 8.75 9.38
C GLN A 110 -5.86 7.95 10.69
N ARG A 111 -7.04 7.46 11.14
CA ARG A 111 -7.16 6.66 12.35
C ARG A 111 -6.38 5.35 12.25
N CYS A 112 -6.47 4.69 11.10
CA CYS A 112 -5.73 3.46 10.80
C CYS A 112 -4.21 3.68 10.90
N MET A 113 -3.68 4.72 10.23
CA MET A 113 -2.26 5.06 10.29
C MET A 113 -1.79 5.43 11.70
N ARG A 114 -2.58 6.20 12.46
CA ARG A 114 -2.25 6.52 13.87
C ARG A 114 -2.21 5.27 14.75
N MET A 115 -3.11 4.30 14.52
CA MET A 115 -3.08 3.02 15.24
C MET A 115 -1.80 2.24 14.89
N ALA A 116 -1.49 2.09 13.61
CA ALA A 116 -0.32 1.36 13.15
C ALA A 116 1.00 1.96 13.66
N THR A 117 1.07 3.28 13.79
CA THR A 117 2.28 3.98 14.23
C THR A 117 2.37 4.21 15.75
N SER A 118 1.34 3.86 16.51
CA SER A 118 1.26 4.15 17.95
C SER A 118 2.37 3.48 18.79
N SER A 119 2.93 2.38 18.31
CA SER A 119 3.98 1.60 18.98
C SER A 119 5.40 2.02 18.61
N LEU A 120 5.58 2.90 17.61
CA LEU A 120 6.90 3.22 17.05
C LEU A 120 7.80 4.06 17.97
N GLY A 121 7.25 4.70 19.01
CA GLY A 121 8.01 5.59 19.88
C GLY A 121 8.63 6.75 19.08
N ASN A 122 9.96 6.80 19.02
CA ASN A 122 10.70 7.81 18.26
C ASN A 122 11.11 7.37 16.85
N THR A 123 10.74 6.16 16.44
CA THR A 123 11.05 5.69 15.09
C THR A 123 10.15 6.40 14.07
N THR A 124 10.76 6.92 13.02
CA THR A 124 10.05 7.58 11.92
C THR A 124 9.80 6.61 10.78
N VAL A 125 8.68 6.79 10.09
CA VAL A 125 8.34 6.04 8.87
C VAL A 125 9.10 6.66 7.70
N ASP A 126 9.93 5.90 7.02
CA ASP A 126 10.76 6.36 5.91
C ASP A 126 10.03 6.32 4.57
N TYR A 127 9.14 5.34 4.42
CA TYR A 127 8.42 5.08 3.18
C TYR A 127 7.00 4.56 3.45
N ILE A 128 6.08 4.95 2.59
CA ILE A 128 4.71 4.44 2.53
C ILE A 128 4.45 3.89 1.13
N ASN A 129 4.12 2.59 1.05
CA ASN A 129 3.50 2.02 -0.13
C ASN A 129 2.00 2.33 -0.07
N ALA A 130 1.59 3.39 -0.75
CA ALA A 130 0.24 3.91 -0.67
C ALA A 130 -0.77 2.98 -1.37
N HIS A 131 -2.02 3.06 -0.95
CA HIS A 131 -3.12 2.44 -1.68
C HIS A 131 -3.17 2.96 -3.12
N GLY A 132 -3.10 4.28 -3.31
CA GLY A 132 -2.83 4.95 -4.58
C GLY A 132 -3.33 4.21 -5.82
N THR A 133 -4.64 4.22 -6.04
CA THR A 133 -5.29 3.35 -7.04
C THR A 133 -5.37 3.97 -8.42
N SER A 134 -4.85 5.18 -8.62
CA SER A 134 -5.04 5.94 -9.86
C SER A 134 -6.48 6.48 -10.03
N THR A 135 -7.21 6.63 -8.92
CA THR A 135 -8.55 7.22 -8.96
C THR A 135 -8.48 8.73 -8.69
N PRO A 136 -9.29 9.55 -9.38
CA PRO A 136 -9.24 10.99 -9.23
C PRO A 136 -9.41 11.48 -7.79
N VAL A 137 -10.33 10.87 -7.06
CA VAL A 137 -10.67 11.27 -5.68
C VAL A 137 -9.83 10.54 -4.64
N GLY A 138 -9.69 9.21 -4.76
CA GLY A 138 -9.07 8.37 -3.74
C GLY A 138 -7.62 8.73 -3.46
N ASP A 139 -6.82 8.95 -4.50
CA ASP A 139 -5.40 9.26 -4.37
C ASP A 139 -5.16 10.56 -3.57
N MET A 140 -5.96 11.59 -3.81
CA MET A 140 -5.80 12.89 -3.13
C MET A 140 -6.25 12.82 -1.67
N ILE A 141 -7.34 12.14 -1.37
CA ILE A 141 -7.81 11.94 0.01
C ILE A 141 -6.78 11.15 0.83
N GLU A 142 -6.14 10.15 0.21
CA GLU A 142 -5.08 9.39 0.88
C GLU A 142 -3.86 10.27 1.17
N LEU A 143 -3.38 11.06 0.20
CA LEU A 143 -2.27 11.99 0.42
C LEU A 143 -2.57 13.04 1.50
N GLU A 144 -3.80 13.56 1.54
CA GLU A 144 -4.22 14.46 2.62
C GLU A 144 -4.20 13.76 3.96
N SER A 145 -4.69 12.52 4.04
CA SER A 145 -4.65 11.72 5.26
C SER A 145 -3.23 11.45 5.74
N ILE A 146 -2.29 11.17 4.83
CA ILE A 146 -0.86 11.01 5.14
C ILE A 146 -0.28 12.33 5.67
N ARG A 147 -0.60 13.46 5.04
CA ARG A 147 -0.18 14.79 5.50
C ARG A 147 -0.64 15.10 6.92
N GLU A 148 -1.89 14.82 7.22
CA GLU A 148 -2.49 15.04 8.54
C GLU A 148 -1.87 14.16 9.64
N VAL A 149 -1.42 12.96 9.30
CA VAL A 149 -0.82 12.03 10.27
C VAL A 149 0.65 12.32 10.50
N PHE A 150 1.41 12.55 9.42
CA PHE A 150 2.87 12.65 9.49
C PHE A 150 3.39 14.09 9.54
N GLY A 151 2.57 15.07 9.23
CA GLY A 151 2.89 16.49 9.40
C GLY A 151 4.19 16.92 8.70
N ALA A 152 5.10 17.50 9.47
CA ALA A 152 6.39 17.97 8.95
C ALA A 152 7.34 16.82 8.56
N HIS A 153 7.15 15.62 9.14
CA HIS A 153 7.85 14.42 8.68
C HIS A 153 7.14 13.91 7.42
N ARG A 154 7.82 14.01 6.30
CA ARG A 154 7.25 13.66 4.98
C ARG A 154 7.87 12.35 4.49
N PRO A 155 7.30 11.19 4.84
CA PRO A 155 7.79 9.92 4.33
C PRO A 155 7.78 9.92 2.80
N LYS A 156 8.68 9.16 2.20
CA LYS A 156 8.62 8.91 0.75
C LYS A 156 7.35 8.12 0.45
N ILE A 157 6.64 8.46 -0.62
CA ILE A 157 5.36 7.83 -0.99
C ILE A 157 5.44 7.35 -2.43
N SER A 158 5.09 6.10 -2.66
CA SER A 158 4.80 5.63 -4.01
C SER A 158 3.67 4.59 -4.00
N SER A 159 3.06 4.38 -5.15
CA SER A 159 2.11 3.28 -5.35
C SER A 159 2.66 2.27 -6.34
N THR A 160 2.90 1.06 -5.86
CA THR A 160 3.33 -0.06 -6.71
C THR A 160 2.22 -0.54 -7.65
N LYS A 161 0.98 -0.10 -7.45
CA LYS A 161 -0.13 -0.34 -8.39
C LYS A 161 0.08 0.32 -9.75
N SER A 162 0.95 1.32 -9.84
CA SER A 162 1.36 1.89 -11.13
C SER A 162 1.97 0.86 -12.08
N LEU A 163 2.56 -0.20 -11.53
CA LEU A 163 3.20 -1.30 -12.28
C LEU A 163 2.38 -2.60 -12.24
N ALA A 164 1.72 -2.89 -11.12
CA ALA A 164 1.05 -4.16 -10.87
C ALA A 164 -0.47 -4.11 -11.10
N GLY A 165 -1.06 -2.93 -11.21
CA GLY A 165 -2.51 -2.77 -11.13
C GLY A 165 -3.04 -3.05 -9.71
N HIS A 166 -4.36 -3.13 -9.59
CA HIS A 166 -5.04 -3.41 -8.32
C HIS A 166 -5.58 -4.84 -8.30
N SER A 167 -4.87 -5.72 -7.63
CA SER A 167 -5.22 -7.13 -7.48
C SER A 167 -6.14 -7.42 -6.30
N GLN A 168 -6.99 -6.47 -5.94
CA GLN A 168 -8.08 -6.61 -4.96
C GLN A 168 -7.67 -7.38 -3.69
N GLY A 169 -8.13 -8.63 -3.52
CA GLY A 169 -7.85 -9.45 -2.35
C GLY A 169 -6.38 -9.86 -2.19
N ALA A 170 -5.57 -9.80 -3.23
CA ALA A 170 -4.12 -10.07 -3.17
C ALA A 170 -3.28 -8.81 -2.92
N THR A 171 -3.83 -7.60 -3.17
CA THR A 171 -3.06 -6.35 -3.21
C THR A 171 -2.22 -6.11 -1.96
N GLY A 172 -2.81 -6.21 -0.77
CA GLY A 172 -2.08 -5.93 0.47
C GLY A 172 -0.91 -6.89 0.71
N ALA A 173 -1.03 -8.16 0.26
CA ALA A 173 0.07 -9.11 0.32
C ALA A 173 1.18 -8.74 -0.68
N HIS A 174 0.82 -8.35 -1.91
CA HIS A 174 1.79 -7.88 -2.90
C HIS A 174 2.54 -6.65 -2.41
N GLU A 175 1.83 -5.65 -1.90
CA GLU A 175 2.42 -4.40 -1.40
C GLU A 175 3.36 -4.63 -0.21
N ALA A 176 3.00 -5.52 0.70
CA ALA A 176 3.88 -5.92 1.79
C ALA A 176 5.15 -6.61 1.26
N ILE A 177 5.02 -7.53 0.30
CA ILE A 177 6.16 -8.22 -0.32
C ILE A 177 7.06 -7.20 -1.06
N TYR A 178 6.49 -6.28 -1.84
CA TYR A 178 7.27 -5.25 -2.52
C TYR A 178 7.99 -4.33 -1.53
N SER A 179 7.33 -3.96 -0.42
CA SER A 179 7.94 -3.17 0.64
C SER A 179 9.10 -3.91 1.30
N LEU A 180 8.97 -5.22 1.57
CA LEU A 180 10.06 -6.05 2.07
C LEU A 180 11.24 -6.14 1.08
N ILE A 181 10.96 -6.25 -0.22
CA ILE A 181 12.01 -6.25 -1.26
C ILE A 181 12.74 -4.89 -1.29
N MET A 182 11.99 -3.79 -1.19
CA MET A 182 12.58 -2.44 -1.11
C MET A 182 13.44 -2.27 0.14
N LEU A 183 12.96 -2.73 1.29
CA LEU A 183 13.68 -2.68 2.56
C LEU A 183 14.97 -3.53 2.52
N ASP A 184 14.90 -4.78 2.04
CA ASP A 184 16.04 -5.72 1.98
C ASP A 184 17.14 -5.27 1.00
N ASN A 185 16.78 -4.47 -0.01
CA ASN A 185 17.69 -3.98 -1.04
C ASN A 185 17.93 -2.46 -1.00
N ASP A 186 17.42 -1.78 -0.01
CA ASP A 186 17.57 -0.34 0.26
C ASP A 186 17.27 0.54 -0.96
N PHE A 187 16.11 0.39 -1.56
CA PHE A 187 15.63 1.26 -2.63
C PHE A 187 14.14 1.60 -2.45
N VAL A 188 13.69 2.67 -3.09
CA VAL A 188 12.25 3.00 -3.25
C VAL A 188 11.89 2.94 -4.72
N ALA A 189 10.89 2.11 -5.04
CA ALA A 189 10.31 2.08 -6.38
C ALA A 189 9.50 3.36 -6.62
N ALA A 190 9.59 3.91 -7.83
CA ALA A 190 8.77 5.03 -8.23
C ALA A 190 7.31 4.62 -8.50
N SER A 191 6.38 5.56 -8.37
CA SER A 191 5.10 5.48 -9.07
C SER A 191 5.36 5.70 -10.56
N ALA A 192 5.08 4.69 -11.38
CA ALA A 192 5.25 4.78 -12.82
C ALA A 192 4.12 5.62 -13.47
N ASN A 193 4.32 5.95 -14.75
CA ASN A 193 3.34 6.62 -15.62
C ASN A 193 2.94 8.05 -15.19
N ILE A 194 3.67 8.68 -14.28
CA ILE A 194 3.46 10.09 -13.95
C ILE A 194 4.12 10.96 -15.01
N GLU A 195 3.32 11.63 -15.83
CA GLU A 195 3.78 12.63 -16.79
C GLU A 195 3.75 14.04 -16.18
N ALA A 196 2.74 14.29 -15.35
CA ALA A 196 2.61 15.51 -14.58
C ALA A 196 1.88 15.17 -13.27
N LEU A 197 2.49 15.52 -12.14
CA LEU A 197 1.82 15.40 -10.85
C LEU A 197 0.57 16.29 -10.82
N ASP A 198 -0.51 15.75 -10.23
CA ASP A 198 -1.68 16.57 -9.93
C ASP A 198 -1.27 17.72 -8.99
N PRO A 199 -1.66 18.97 -9.25
CA PRO A 199 -1.34 20.09 -8.38
C PRO A 199 -1.77 19.91 -6.92
N GLU A 200 -2.80 19.12 -6.65
CA GLU A 200 -3.28 18.80 -5.30
C GLU A 200 -2.32 17.89 -4.51
N VAL A 201 -1.37 17.23 -5.19
CA VAL A 201 -0.25 16.52 -4.53
C VAL A 201 0.54 17.48 -3.63
N GLY A 202 0.63 18.75 -4.03
CA GLY A 202 1.24 19.80 -3.22
C GLY A 202 2.69 19.46 -2.85
N ASP A 203 2.95 19.42 -1.55
CA ASP A 203 4.27 19.15 -0.98
C ASP A 203 4.48 17.71 -0.50
N ALA A 204 3.55 16.80 -0.82
CA ALA A 204 3.72 15.37 -0.52
C ALA A 204 4.94 14.80 -1.27
N ASN A 205 5.71 13.97 -0.58
CA ASN A 205 6.97 13.42 -1.10
C ASN A 205 6.72 12.20 -2.01
N VAL A 206 5.98 12.41 -3.10
CA VAL A 206 5.68 11.37 -4.10
C VAL A 206 6.93 11.08 -4.92
N VAL A 207 7.34 9.80 -4.92
CA VAL A 207 8.52 9.32 -5.63
C VAL A 207 8.17 9.04 -7.09
N THR A 208 8.68 9.86 -8.00
CA THR A 208 8.48 9.75 -9.45
C THR A 208 9.66 9.12 -10.18
N THR A 209 10.78 8.95 -9.50
CA THR A 209 11.98 8.28 -10.01
C THR A 209 12.53 7.36 -8.92
N ARG A 210 12.98 6.16 -9.29
CA ARG A 210 13.57 5.22 -8.33
C ARG A 210 14.70 5.87 -7.53
N ILE A 211 14.69 5.62 -6.23
CA ILE A 211 15.73 6.08 -5.30
C ILE A 211 16.50 4.85 -4.84
N ASP A 212 17.79 4.78 -5.15
CA ASP A 212 18.71 3.77 -4.62
C ASP A 212 19.41 4.30 -3.36
N SER A 213 19.83 3.41 -2.47
CA SER A 213 20.41 3.76 -1.16
C SER A 213 19.49 4.72 -0.39
N ALA A 214 18.24 4.33 -0.27
CA ALA A 214 17.16 5.17 0.25
C ALA A 214 17.22 5.35 1.78
N GLY A 215 18.01 4.54 2.47
CA GLY A 215 18.17 4.56 3.93
C GLY A 215 16.92 4.07 4.64
N LEU A 216 16.27 3.02 4.12
CA LEU A 216 15.03 2.49 4.66
C LEU A 216 15.26 1.70 5.95
N ASN A 217 14.48 2.01 6.98
CA ASN A 217 14.47 1.30 8.24
C ASN A 217 13.04 0.97 8.72
N CYS A 218 12.07 1.82 8.42
CA CYS A 218 10.66 1.63 8.78
C CYS A 218 9.76 1.99 7.58
N VAL A 219 8.94 1.03 7.14
CA VAL A 219 8.08 1.18 5.97
C VAL A 219 6.65 0.70 6.29
#